data_9d0a8b478d451d41dbb8cd91d6d9f45c
#
_entry.id   9d0a8b478d451d41dbb8cd91d6d9f45c
#
_cell.length_a   1.000
_cell.length_b   1.000
_cell.length_c   1.000
_cell.angle_alpha   90.00
_cell.angle_beta   90.00
_cell.angle_gamma   90.00
#
_symmetry.space_group_name_H-M   'P 1'
#
loop_
_entity.id
_entity.type
_entity.pdbx_description
1 polymer ?
#
loop_
_entity_poly.entity_id
_entity_poly.type
_entity_poly.pdbx_seq_one_letter_code
_entity_poly.pdbx_strand_id
1 'polypeptide(L)'
;MKPSEPLVQSVLLGEAVEHAPVAILVADDEMRYVAANATACELLGYSREELLQLRVPDIARYPEAEGEFEAMIADGELIGRTTVRLKDGTARSLRHRSAEIKIAGLAYYVGVLWPDT
;
A
#
# COMPACT_ATOMS: atom_id res chain seq x y z
N MET A 1 5.42 14.73 28.12
CA MET A 1 5.93 14.73 26.72
C MET A 1 5.03 15.65 25.91
N LYS A 2 5.62 16.54 25.13
CA LYS A 2 4.84 17.51 24.35
C LYS A 2 4.42 16.90 23.03
N PRO A 3 3.20 17.15 22.53
CA PRO A 3 2.76 16.62 21.23
C PRO A 3 3.63 17.03 20.04
N SER A 4 4.38 18.13 20.15
CA SER A 4 5.26 18.61 19.10
C SER A 4 6.65 17.94 19.07
N GLU A 5 6.98 17.11 20.04
CA GLU A 5 8.27 16.42 20.05
C GLU A 5 8.33 15.38 18.92
N PRO A 6 9.50 15.25 18.22
CA PRO A 6 9.61 14.34 17.07
C PRO A 6 9.21 12.90 17.37
N LEU A 7 9.57 12.36 18.53
CA LEU A 7 9.21 10.99 18.89
C LEU A 7 7.70 10.84 19.04
N VAL A 8 7.04 11.81 19.68
CA VAL A 8 5.58 11.81 19.84
C VAL A 8 4.92 11.93 18.46
N GLN A 9 5.43 12.78 17.58
CA GLN A 9 4.91 12.93 16.23
C GLN A 9 4.99 11.62 15.46
N SER A 10 6.11 10.90 15.56
CA SER A 10 6.27 9.60 14.89
C SER A 10 5.26 8.58 15.39
N VAL A 11 5.04 8.52 16.71
CA VAL A 11 4.06 7.59 17.30
C VAL A 11 2.65 7.95 16.85
N LEU A 12 2.28 9.24 16.86
CA LEU A 12 0.96 9.68 16.44
C LEU A 12 0.71 9.36 14.97
N LEU A 13 1.69 9.62 14.10
CA LEU A 13 1.57 9.30 12.68
C LEU A 13 1.47 7.80 12.45
N GLY A 14 2.25 6.99 13.16
CA GLY A 14 2.18 5.54 13.06
C GLY A 14 0.79 5.00 13.43
N GLU A 15 0.24 5.47 14.54
CA GLU A 15 -1.11 5.08 14.96
C GLU A 15 -2.18 5.60 14.00
N ALA A 16 -2.03 6.84 13.52
CA ALA A 16 -2.98 7.40 12.57
C ALA A 16 -2.99 6.63 11.25
N VAL A 17 -1.83 6.23 10.76
CA VAL A 17 -1.72 5.41 9.53
C VAL A 17 -2.31 4.01 9.75
N GLU A 18 -2.00 3.38 10.88
CA GLU A 18 -2.51 2.05 11.20
C GLU A 18 -4.05 2.02 11.17
N HIS A 19 -4.68 3.05 11.72
CA HIS A 19 -6.14 3.13 11.85
C HIS A 19 -6.80 4.07 10.85
N ALA A 20 -6.08 4.51 9.82
CA ALA A 20 -6.64 5.39 8.80
C ALA A 20 -7.81 4.72 8.06
N PRO A 21 -8.82 5.49 7.65
CA PRO A 21 -10.01 4.95 6.98
C PRO A 21 -9.76 4.55 5.51
N VAL A 22 -8.53 4.45 5.11
CA VAL A 22 -8.12 3.97 3.78
C VAL A 22 -7.06 2.90 3.93
N ALA A 23 -7.00 1.99 2.98
CA ALA A 23 -5.95 0.97 2.96
C ALA A 23 -4.62 1.62 2.59
N ILE A 24 -3.59 1.34 3.36
CA ILE A 24 -2.23 1.83 3.10
C ILE A 24 -1.29 0.62 3.08
N LEU A 25 -0.55 0.50 1.98
CA LEU A 25 0.42 -0.57 1.76
C LEU A 25 1.75 0.03 1.35
N VAL A 26 2.83 -0.60 1.77
CA VAL A 26 4.17 -0.21 1.35
C VAL A 26 4.84 -1.41 0.71
N ALA A 27 5.42 -1.20 -0.47
CA ALA A 27 6.19 -2.22 -1.17
C ALA A 27 7.63 -1.75 -1.33
N ASP A 28 8.55 -2.71 -1.43
CA ASP A 28 9.95 -2.41 -1.74
C ASP A 28 10.15 -2.34 -3.27
N ASP A 29 11.39 -2.17 -3.72
CA ASP A 29 11.72 -2.05 -5.14
C ASP A 29 11.59 -3.36 -5.92
N GLU A 30 11.32 -4.47 -5.24
CA GLU A 30 11.01 -5.76 -5.86
C GLU A 30 9.51 -6.07 -5.82
N MET A 31 8.67 -5.08 -5.53
CA MET A 31 7.22 -5.19 -5.42
C MET A 31 6.74 -6.07 -4.26
N ARG A 32 7.60 -6.36 -3.29
CA ARG A 32 7.20 -7.13 -2.11
C ARG A 32 6.54 -6.21 -1.10
N TYR A 33 5.42 -6.62 -0.54
CA TYR A 33 4.79 -5.85 0.54
C TYR A 33 5.63 -5.94 1.80
N VAL A 34 5.98 -4.80 2.36
CA VAL A 34 6.79 -4.71 3.58
C VAL A 34 6.02 -4.06 4.74
N ALA A 35 4.88 -3.45 4.47
CA ALA A 35 3.99 -2.92 5.51
C ALA A 35 2.56 -2.81 4.97
N ALA A 36 1.60 -2.93 5.87
CA ALA A 36 0.18 -2.78 5.57
C ALA A 36 -0.54 -2.34 6.84
N ASN A 37 -1.48 -1.40 6.71
CA ASN A 37 -2.27 -0.99 7.89
C ASN A 37 -3.50 -1.90 8.09
N ALA A 38 -4.21 -1.71 9.19
CA ALA A 38 -5.37 -2.53 9.53
C ALA A 38 -6.45 -2.48 8.45
N THR A 39 -6.71 -1.30 7.89
CA THR A 39 -7.72 -1.12 6.84
C THR A 39 -7.37 -1.90 5.57
N ALA A 40 -6.07 -1.98 5.21
CA ALA A 40 -5.64 -2.79 4.08
C ALA A 40 -5.95 -4.27 4.31
N CYS A 41 -5.70 -4.77 5.51
CA CYS A 41 -6.01 -6.15 5.86
C CYS A 41 -7.50 -6.44 5.77
N GLU A 42 -8.33 -5.54 6.30
CA GLU A 42 -9.79 -5.68 6.24
C GLU A 42 -10.31 -5.63 4.81
N LEU A 43 -9.83 -4.67 4.03
CA LEU A 43 -10.28 -4.48 2.66
C LEU A 43 -9.93 -5.67 1.77
N LEU A 44 -8.73 -6.20 1.90
CA LEU A 44 -8.23 -7.27 1.04
C LEU A 44 -8.52 -8.67 1.57
N GLY A 45 -8.86 -8.78 2.85
CA GLY A 45 -9.21 -10.06 3.46
C GLY A 45 -8.04 -10.89 3.94
N TYR A 46 -6.81 -10.36 3.87
CA TYR A 46 -5.62 -11.04 4.35
C TYR A 46 -5.22 -10.56 5.73
N SER A 47 -4.56 -11.41 6.51
CA SER A 47 -3.87 -10.93 7.71
C SER A 47 -2.63 -10.14 7.29
N ARG A 48 -2.10 -9.34 8.20
CA ARG A 48 -0.85 -8.61 7.95
C ARG A 48 0.28 -9.59 7.61
N GLU A 49 0.40 -10.67 8.35
CA GLU A 49 1.42 -11.68 8.10
C GLU A 49 1.31 -12.29 6.71
N GLU A 50 0.08 -12.56 6.26
CA GLU A 50 -0.14 -13.06 4.91
C GLU A 50 0.27 -12.04 3.86
N LEU A 51 -0.12 -10.77 4.04
CA LEU A 51 0.25 -9.71 3.09
C LEU A 51 1.75 -9.55 2.96
N LEU A 52 2.50 -9.68 4.05
CA LEU A 52 3.95 -9.55 4.02
C LEU A 52 4.65 -10.71 3.32
N GLN A 53 3.92 -11.75 2.92
CA GLN A 53 4.44 -12.84 2.09
C GLN A 53 4.11 -12.68 0.61
N LEU A 54 3.38 -11.63 0.26
CA LEU A 54 2.89 -11.42 -1.10
C LEU A 54 3.63 -10.28 -1.79
N ARG A 55 3.55 -10.30 -3.12
CA ARG A 55 4.04 -9.22 -3.99
C ARG A 55 2.83 -8.53 -4.62
N VAL A 56 3.05 -7.32 -5.10
CA VAL A 56 1.98 -6.55 -5.76
C VAL A 56 1.24 -7.34 -6.83
N PRO A 57 1.90 -8.07 -7.76
CA PRO A 57 1.19 -8.83 -8.79
C PRO A 57 0.33 -9.98 -8.26
N ASP A 58 0.57 -10.44 -7.03
CA ASP A 58 -0.24 -11.50 -6.44
C ASP A 58 -1.67 -11.03 -6.12
N ILE A 59 -1.84 -9.74 -5.90
CA ILE A 59 -3.11 -9.13 -5.55
C ILE A 59 -3.69 -8.34 -6.71
N ALA A 60 -2.91 -7.49 -7.36
CA ALA A 60 -3.30 -6.77 -8.56
C ALA A 60 -3.29 -7.76 -9.72
N ARG A 61 -4.44 -8.28 -10.05
CA ARG A 61 -4.59 -9.51 -10.82
C ARG A 61 -4.59 -9.34 -12.32
N TYR A 62 -4.40 -8.17 -12.84
CA TYR A 62 -4.39 -8.00 -14.28
C TYR A 62 -2.96 -7.82 -14.78
N PRO A 63 -2.69 -8.11 -16.06
CA PRO A 63 -1.32 -8.11 -16.60
C PRO A 63 -0.61 -6.75 -16.49
N GLU A 64 -1.38 -5.69 -16.40
CA GLU A 64 -0.86 -4.32 -16.38
C GLU A 64 -0.18 -3.94 -15.05
N ALA A 65 -0.31 -4.77 -14.01
CA ALA A 65 0.24 -4.44 -12.69
C ALA A 65 1.74 -4.16 -12.73
N GLU A 66 2.51 -4.96 -13.46
CA GLU A 66 3.95 -4.73 -13.57
C GLU A 66 4.26 -3.47 -14.38
N GLY A 67 3.48 -3.19 -15.42
CA GLY A 67 3.61 -1.97 -16.19
C GLY A 67 3.30 -0.73 -15.36
N GLU A 68 2.28 -0.80 -14.51
CA GLU A 68 1.95 0.30 -13.59
C GLU A 68 3.06 0.54 -12.59
N PHE A 69 3.65 -0.52 -12.03
CA PHE A 69 4.78 -0.41 -11.11
C PHE A 69 5.99 0.25 -11.79
N GLU A 70 6.30 -0.15 -13.01
CA GLU A 70 7.39 0.45 -13.76
C GLU A 70 7.14 1.93 -14.05
N ALA A 71 5.90 2.32 -14.37
CA ALA A 71 5.55 3.73 -14.57
C ALA A 71 5.72 4.53 -13.28
N MET A 72 5.35 3.97 -12.13
CA MET A 72 5.54 4.61 -10.84
C MET A 72 7.03 4.84 -10.54
N ILE A 73 7.88 3.86 -10.85
CA ILE A 73 9.33 4.01 -10.68
C ILE A 73 9.85 5.16 -11.53
N ALA A 74 9.37 5.27 -12.77
CA ALA A 74 9.83 6.30 -13.70
C ALA A 74 9.36 7.70 -13.31
N ASP A 75 8.07 7.83 -12.92
CA ASP A 75 7.43 9.12 -12.70
C ASP A 75 7.33 9.51 -11.22
N GLY A 76 7.59 8.59 -10.31
CA GLY A 76 7.49 8.79 -8.87
C GLY A 76 6.08 8.73 -8.30
N GLU A 77 5.05 8.76 -9.12
CA GLU A 77 3.66 8.74 -8.68
C GLU A 77 2.76 8.10 -9.71
N LEU A 78 1.74 7.38 -9.23
CA LEU A 78 0.72 6.76 -10.07
C LEU A 78 -0.64 6.93 -9.40
N ILE A 79 -1.62 7.40 -10.18
CA ILE A 79 -3.02 7.55 -9.74
C ILE A 79 -3.90 6.83 -10.73
N GLY A 80 -4.86 6.04 -10.24
CA GLY A 80 -5.76 5.35 -11.15
C GLY A 80 -6.70 4.38 -10.47
N ARG A 81 -7.13 3.41 -11.25
CA ARG A 81 -7.97 2.30 -10.81
C ARG A 81 -7.21 1.01 -10.99
N THR A 82 -7.49 0.06 -10.11
CA THR A 82 -6.91 -1.27 -10.20
C THR A 82 -7.97 -2.30 -9.81
N THR A 83 -7.84 -3.50 -10.37
CA THR A 83 -8.66 -4.63 -9.95
C THR A 83 -7.78 -5.54 -9.11
N VAL A 84 -8.23 -5.80 -7.89
CA VAL A 84 -7.48 -6.64 -6.96
C VAL A 84 -8.22 -7.95 -6.75
N ARG A 85 -7.45 -8.99 -6.40
CA ARG A 85 -8.00 -10.25 -5.96
C ARG A 85 -8.01 -10.26 -4.43
N LEU A 86 -9.19 -10.42 -3.85
CA LEU A 86 -9.34 -10.59 -2.42
C LEU A 86 -8.94 -12.03 -2.03
N LYS A 87 -8.72 -12.26 -0.74
CA LYS A 87 -8.31 -13.57 -0.27
C LYS A 87 -9.33 -14.68 -0.63
N ASP A 88 -10.62 -14.34 -0.66
CA ASP A 88 -11.67 -15.30 -1.02
C ASP A 88 -11.73 -15.61 -2.52
N GLY A 89 -10.84 -15.03 -3.32
CA GLY A 89 -10.76 -15.26 -4.75
C GLY A 89 -11.60 -14.31 -5.60
N THR A 90 -12.43 -13.48 -4.98
CA THR A 90 -13.25 -12.53 -5.72
C THR A 90 -12.41 -11.33 -6.18
N ALA A 91 -12.86 -10.67 -7.23
CA ALA A 91 -12.21 -9.46 -7.75
C ALA A 91 -12.96 -8.23 -7.27
N ARG A 92 -12.23 -7.17 -6.99
CA ARG A 92 -12.80 -5.89 -6.59
C ARG A 92 -12.07 -4.75 -7.27
N SER A 93 -12.82 -3.79 -7.79
CA SER A 93 -12.24 -2.58 -8.36
C SER A 93 -11.98 -1.57 -7.24
N LEU A 94 -10.76 -1.06 -7.20
CA LEU A 94 -10.34 -0.06 -6.22
C LEU A 94 -9.75 1.14 -6.96
N ARG A 95 -9.81 2.28 -6.32
CA ARG A 95 -9.03 3.44 -6.74
C ARG A 95 -7.76 3.47 -5.90
N HIS A 96 -6.70 4.03 -6.48
CA HIS A 96 -5.43 4.10 -5.77
C HIS A 96 -4.64 5.34 -6.13
N ARG A 97 -3.79 5.71 -5.22
CA ARG A 97 -2.71 6.65 -5.45
C ARG A 97 -1.44 6.04 -4.85
N SER A 98 -0.38 6.03 -5.62
CA SER A 98 0.88 5.43 -5.20
C SER A 98 2.02 6.38 -5.50
N ALA A 99 3.03 6.40 -4.64
CA ALA A 99 4.18 7.28 -4.78
C ALA A 99 5.45 6.61 -4.27
N GLU A 100 6.56 6.98 -4.87
CA GLU A 100 7.87 6.57 -4.38
C GLU A 100 8.27 7.43 -3.19
N ILE A 101 8.81 6.77 -2.16
CA ILE A 101 9.47 7.44 -1.04
C ILE A 101 10.84 6.82 -0.85
N LYS A 102 11.76 7.56 -0.23
CA LYS A 102 13.07 7.04 0.12
C LYS A 102 13.26 7.08 1.62
N ILE A 103 13.69 5.96 2.18
CA ILE A 103 13.99 5.84 3.60
C ILE A 103 15.40 5.29 3.71
N ALA A 104 16.29 6.03 4.37
CA ALA A 104 17.71 5.67 4.50
C ALA A 104 18.36 5.34 3.14
N GLY A 105 17.99 6.07 2.08
CA GLY A 105 18.53 5.88 0.73
C GLY A 105 17.91 4.73 -0.06
N LEU A 106 16.96 3.99 0.52
CA LEU A 106 16.28 2.88 -0.15
C LEU A 106 14.92 3.31 -0.67
N ALA A 107 14.58 2.88 -1.88
CA ALA A 107 13.29 3.20 -2.49
C ALA A 107 12.19 2.28 -1.96
N TYR A 108 11.07 2.88 -1.58
CA TYR A 108 9.83 2.21 -1.22
C TYR A 108 8.68 2.87 -1.96
N TYR A 109 7.58 2.15 -2.08
CA TYR A 109 6.39 2.64 -2.79
C TYR A 109 5.20 2.54 -1.87
N VAL A 110 4.60 3.68 -1.54
CA VAL A 110 3.42 3.74 -0.69
C VAL A 110 2.19 3.79 -1.57
N GLY A 111 1.28 2.84 -1.37
CA GLY A 111 -0.01 2.81 -2.05
C GLY A 111 -1.13 3.09 -1.07
N VAL A 112 -2.04 3.98 -1.47
CA VAL A 112 -3.29 4.24 -0.76
C VAL A 112 -4.41 3.76 -1.66
N LEU A 113 -5.31 2.91 -1.11
CA LEU A 113 -6.39 2.31 -1.89
C LEU A 113 -7.72 2.54 -1.18
N TRP A 114 -8.78 2.72 -1.98
CA TRP A 114 -10.14 2.86 -1.46
C TRP A 114 -11.13 2.31 -2.49
N PRO A 115 -12.35 1.94 -2.05
CA PRO A 115 -13.34 1.40 -2.96
C PRO A 115 -13.68 2.35 -4.11
N ASP A 116 -13.86 1.77 -5.28
CA ASP A 116 -14.29 2.49 -6.48
C ASP A 116 -15.81 2.40 -6.57
N THR A 117 -16.50 3.25 -5.83
CA THR A 117 -17.98 3.23 -5.76
C THR A 117 -18.59 4.47 -6.35
#